data_4512e7af84790f8891e0e3f520fea5ad
#
_entry.id   4512e7af84790f8891e0e3f520fea5ad
#
_cell.length_a   1.000
_cell.length_b   1.000
_cell.length_c   1.000
_cell.angle_alpha   90.00
_cell.angle_beta   90.00
_cell.angle_gamma   90.00
#
_symmetry.space_group_name_H-M   'P 1'
#
loop_
_entity.id
_entity.type
_entity.pdbx_description
1 polymer ?
#
loop_
_entity_poly.entity_id
_entity_poly.type
_entity_poly.pdbx_seq_one_letter_code
_entity_poly.pdbx_strand_id
1 'polypeptide(L)'
;VKNQVVNTIAEVINTYYIIVRQKQQLKAIEEQMQINQTRVDLSKRRLEIGMGSRPEYLQSQIDLNAQVSAKLHQETYIRELKAILNQRINPTPAGQDNPLPIDYEVSDTIPIDFEITLDAIRNNLEESSPSLQISRKNLEIAGLSLKEVKADQYPVVQFNSAYNFSLTNNDVALNPFLPLINQNSGFNYGFSAAIPILNYRNTHRLIKQAELNIGYQNILYNSERSALNLRVVNAYNTYELQKEALALEESNILLAKENVTITLETYRLGSTTFIQLREAEKSLEDAYDRLIAARYNAKVAETELLRLKGGLVK
;
A
#
# COMPACT_ATOMS: atom_id res chain seq x y z
N VAL A 1 3.33 11.73 9.45
CA VAL A 1 3.10 12.13 8.06
C VAL A 1 3.98 11.32 7.10
N LYS A 2 5.33 11.38 7.15
CA LYS A 2 6.23 10.72 6.20
C LYS A 2 5.97 9.21 6.06
N ASN A 3 5.78 8.49 7.18
CA ASN A 3 5.46 7.06 7.16
C ASN A 3 4.13 6.76 6.45
N GLN A 4 3.11 7.59 6.66
CA GLN A 4 1.82 7.46 5.98
C GLN A 4 1.97 7.68 4.47
N VAL A 5 2.74 8.70 4.05
CA VAL A 5 3.01 8.97 2.63
C VAL A 5 3.71 7.78 1.97
N VAL A 6 4.74 7.21 2.61
CA VAL A 6 5.44 6.02 2.11
C VAL A 6 4.50 4.82 1.94
N ASN A 7 3.61 4.57 2.92
CA ASN A 7 2.64 3.49 2.83
C ASN A 7 1.61 3.73 1.73
N THR A 8 1.07 4.95 1.61
CA THR A 8 0.13 5.30 0.53
C THR A 8 0.77 5.14 -0.84
N ILE A 9 2.02 5.57 -1.03
CA ILE A 9 2.75 5.38 -2.29
C ILE A 9 2.93 3.88 -2.58
N ALA A 10 3.31 3.07 -1.59
CA ALA A 10 3.44 1.63 -1.77
C ALA A 10 2.10 0.98 -2.19
N GLU A 11 0.99 1.41 -1.59
CA GLU A 11 -0.36 0.94 -1.95
C GLU A 11 -0.76 1.35 -3.38
N VAL A 12 -0.45 2.59 -3.79
CA VAL A 12 -0.69 3.06 -5.16
C VAL A 12 0.13 2.25 -6.16
N ILE A 13 1.43 2.05 -5.89
CA ILE A 13 2.32 1.23 -6.71
C ILE A 13 1.77 -0.19 -6.84
N ASN A 14 1.37 -0.83 -5.74
CA ASN A 14 0.82 -2.18 -5.76
C ASN A 14 -0.49 -2.24 -6.56
N THR A 15 -1.39 -1.26 -6.40
CA THR A 15 -2.65 -1.19 -7.16
C THR A 15 -2.37 -1.01 -8.66
N TYR A 16 -1.40 -0.16 -9.02
CA TYR A 16 -0.96 0.02 -10.40
C TYR A 16 -0.47 -1.31 -11.02
N TYR A 17 0.40 -2.03 -10.32
CA TYR A 17 0.94 -3.30 -10.82
C TYR A 17 -0.08 -4.45 -10.80
N ILE A 18 -1.13 -4.39 -9.97
CA ILE A 18 -2.28 -5.28 -10.10
C ILE A 18 -2.95 -5.06 -11.47
N ILE A 19 -3.16 -3.81 -11.90
CA ILE A 19 -3.75 -3.52 -13.21
C ILE A 19 -2.86 -4.06 -14.33
N VAL A 20 -1.54 -3.85 -14.25
CA VAL A 20 -0.58 -4.39 -15.24
C VAL A 20 -0.66 -5.91 -15.30
N ARG A 21 -0.70 -6.58 -14.15
CA ARG A 21 -0.90 -8.03 -14.04
C ARG A 21 -2.18 -8.48 -14.76
N GLN A 22 -3.29 -7.78 -14.53
CA GLN A 22 -4.57 -8.12 -15.15
C GLN A 22 -4.58 -7.86 -16.66
N LYS A 23 -3.85 -6.85 -17.16
CA LYS A 23 -3.62 -6.65 -18.60
C LYS A 23 -2.81 -7.79 -19.23
N GLN A 24 -1.77 -8.26 -18.54
CA GLN A 24 -1.01 -9.43 -19.00
C GLN A 24 -1.87 -10.69 -19.02
N GLN A 25 -2.77 -10.86 -18.03
CA GLN A 25 -3.75 -11.95 -18.01
C GLN A 25 -4.73 -11.85 -19.19
N LEU A 26 -5.22 -10.65 -19.49
CA LEU A 26 -6.09 -10.44 -20.66
C LEU A 26 -5.37 -10.84 -21.96
N LYS A 27 -4.10 -10.47 -22.11
CA LYS A 27 -3.30 -10.84 -23.27
C LYS A 27 -3.09 -12.36 -23.37
N ALA A 28 -2.88 -13.04 -22.24
CA ALA A 28 -2.77 -14.51 -22.21
C ALA A 28 -4.10 -15.20 -22.62
N ILE A 29 -5.24 -14.67 -22.15
CA ILE A 29 -6.58 -15.13 -22.57
C ILE A 29 -6.76 -14.94 -24.09
N GLU A 30 -6.34 -13.81 -24.65
CA GLU A 30 -6.44 -13.54 -26.10
C GLU A 30 -5.56 -14.50 -26.92
N GLU A 31 -4.34 -14.80 -26.49
CA GLU A 31 -3.49 -15.81 -27.12
C GLU A 31 -4.14 -17.20 -27.04
N GLN A 32 -4.72 -17.56 -25.88
CA GLN A 32 -5.44 -18.83 -25.72
C GLN A 32 -6.69 -18.92 -26.60
N MET A 33 -7.43 -17.82 -26.76
CA MET A 33 -8.56 -17.76 -27.69
C MET A 33 -8.16 -18.05 -29.14
N GLN A 34 -7.00 -17.55 -29.59
CA GLN A 34 -6.49 -17.84 -30.94
C GLN A 34 -6.16 -19.33 -31.12
N ILE A 35 -5.57 -19.96 -30.11
CA ILE A 35 -5.29 -21.41 -30.12
C ILE A 35 -6.62 -22.19 -30.14
N ASN A 36 -7.58 -21.84 -29.29
CA ASN A 36 -8.89 -22.47 -29.25
C ASN A 36 -9.67 -22.30 -30.57
N GLN A 37 -9.59 -21.14 -31.23
CA GLN A 37 -10.19 -20.93 -32.53
C GLN A 37 -9.55 -21.84 -33.58
N THR A 38 -8.23 -21.97 -33.58
CA THR A 38 -7.55 -22.92 -34.49
C THR A 38 -7.99 -24.38 -34.23
N ARG A 39 -8.17 -24.78 -32.98
CA ARG A 39 -8.69 -26.08 -32.62
C ARG A 39 -10.14 -26.30 -33.10
N VAL A 40 -11.01 -25.30 -32.99
CA VAL A 40 -12.39 -25.35 -33.53
C VAL A 40 -12.34 -25.59 -35.01
N ASP A 41 -11.52 -24.85 -35.74
CA ASP A 41 -11.41 -24.97 -37.22
C ASP A 41 -10.86 -26.35 -37.64
N LEU A 42 -9.88 -26.88 -36.91
CA LEU A 42 -9.32 -28.21 -37.13
C LEU A 42 -10.34 -29.30 -36.82
N SER A 43 -11.05 -29.23 -35.68
CA SER A 43 -12.08 -30.21 -35.30
C SER A 43 -13.24 -30.23 -36.29
N LYS A 44 -13.62 -29.06 -36.82
CA LYS A 44 -14.64 -28.93 -37.88
C LYS A 44 -14.20 -29.66 -39.16
N ARG A 45 -12.97 -29.37 -39.65
CA ARG A 45 -12.44 -30.04 -40.87
C ARG A 45 -12.32 -31.54 -40.70
N ARG A 46 -11.82 -32.01 -39.52
CA ARG A 46 -11.73 -33.45 -39.23
C ARG A 46 -13.10 -34.12 -39.21
N LEU A 47 -14.15 -33.48 -38.71
CA LEU A 47 -15.51 -33.96 -38.75
C LEU A 47 -16.01 -34.05 -40.20
N GLU A 48 -15.78 -33.05 -41.03
CA GLU A 48 -16.20 -32.99 -42.45
C GLU A 48 -15.58 -34.13 -43.28
N ILE A 49 -14.30 -34.50 -43.00
CA ILE A 49 -13.61 -35.59 -43.70
C ILE A 49 -13.79 -36.97 -43.03
N GLY A 50 -14.62 -37.05 -41.98
CA GLY A 50 -14.89 -38.30 -41.27
C GLY A 50 -13.77 -38.81 -40.33
N MET A 51 -12.77 -38.00 -40.06
CA MET A 51 -11.65 -38.33 -39.14
C MET A 51 -11.83 -37.82 -37.72
N GLY A 52 -12.86 -37.02 -37.46
CA GLY A 52 -13.22 -36.46 -36.17
C GLY A 52 -14.65 -36.80 -35.74
N SER A 53 -14.97 -36.53 -34.47
CA SER A 53 -16.30 -36.75 -33.93
C SER A 53 -17.05 -35.45 -33.69
N ARG A 54 -18.42 -35.50 -33.79
CA ARG A 54 -19.25 -34.34 -33.48
C ARG A 54 -19.09 -33.84 -32.03
N PRO A 55 -18.95 -34.69 -30.99
CA PRO A 55 -18.68 -34.25 -29.63
C PRO A 55 -17.38 -33.44 -29.50
N GLU A 56 -16.29 -33.83 -30.19
CA GLU A 56 -15.02 -33.06 -30.17
C GLU A 56 -15.20 -31.64 -30.73
N TYR A 57 -15.93 -31.52 -31.86
CA TYR A 57 -16.22 -30.22 -32.44
C TYR A 57 -17.09 -29.34 -31.52
N LEU A 58 -18.16 -29.91 -30.94
CA LEU A 58 -19.01 -29.17 -29.99
C LEU A 58 -18.25 -28.77 -28.73
N GLN A 59 -17.38 -29.64 -28.21
CA GLN A 59 -16.57 -29.33 -27.04
C GLN A 59 -15.55 -28.20 -27.33
N SER A 60 -14.93 -28.19 -28.51
CA SER A 60 -14.02 -27.10 -28.88
C SER A 60 -14.74 -25.73 -28.98
N GLN A 61 -16.00 -25.70 -29.42
CA GLN A 61 -16.83 -24.48 -29.43
C GLN A 61 -17.19 -24.03 -28.00
N ILE A 62 -17.53 -24.98 -27.12
CA ILE A 62 -17.80 -24.66 -25.69
C ILE A 62 -16.55 -24.06 -25.03
N ASP A 63 -15.39 -24.67 -25.27
CA ASP A 63 -14.12 -24.18 -24.70
C ASP A 63 -13.77 -22.76 -25.20
N LEU A 64 -13.99 -22.49 -26.51
CA LEU A 64 -13.81 -21.14 -27.07
C LEU A 64 -14.78 -20.13 -26.43
N ASN A 65 -16.06 -20.48 -26.30
CA ASN A 65 -17.06 -19.59 -25.68
C ASN A 65 -16.72 -19.31 -24.19
N ALA A 66 -16.16 -20.28 -23.48
CA ALA A 66 -15.70 -20.09 -22.12
C ALA A 66 -14.55 -19.04 -22.05
N GLN A 67 -13.61 -19.08 -23.00
CA GLN A 67 -12.54 -18.08 -23.08
C GLN A 67 -13.06 -16.68 -23.48
N VAL A 68 -14.06 -16.59 -24.37
CA VAL A 68 -14.71 -15.31 -24.68
C VAL A 68 -15.37 -14.72 -23.43
N SER A 69 -16.06 -15.54 -22.64
CA SER A 69 -16.64 -15.10 -21.36
C SER A 69 -15.57 -14.64 -20.38
N ALA A 70 -14.47 -15.40 -20.27
CA ALA A 70 -13.33 -15.02 -19.41
C ALA A 70 -12.73 -13.66 -19.82
N LYS A 71 -12.58 -13.41 -21.14
CA LYS A 71 -12.14 -12.10 -21.67
C LYS A 71 -13.04 -10.96 -21.21
N LEU A 72 -14.36 -11.09 -21.36
CA LEU A 72 -15.33 -10.05 -20.95
C LEU A 72 -15.26 -9.76 -19.45
N HIS A 73 -15.14 -10.79 -18.62
CA HIS A 73 -14.94 -10.62 -17.18
C HIS A 73 -13.63 -9.92 -16.87
N GLN A 74 -12.54 -10.28 -17.53
CA GLN A 74 -11.24 -9.71 -17.34
C GLN A 74 -11.18 -8.21 -17.71
N GLU A 75 -11.80 -7.83 -18.84
CA GLU A 75 -11.91 -6.43 -19.25
C GLU A 75 -12.71 -5.59 -18.25
N THR A 76 -13.80 -6.15 -17.71
CA THR A 76 -14.61 -5.47 -16.69
C THR A 76 -13.82 -5.30 -15.41
N TYR A 77 -13.10 -6.32 -14.96
CA TYR A 77 -12.27 -6.26 -13.76
C TYR A 77 -11.12 -5.22 -13.88
N ILE A 78 -10.51 -5.12 -15.06
CA ILE A 78 -9.50 -4.07 -15.32
C ILE A 78 -10.11 -2.66 -15.18
N ARG A 79 -11.34 -2.45 -15.67
CA ARG A 79 -12.05 -1.16 -15.52
C ARG A 79 -12.34 -0.83 -14.06
N GLU A 80 -12.76 -1.81 -13.27
CA GLU A 80 -12.98 -1.65 -11.83
C GLU A 80 -11.69 -1.28 -11.09
N LEU A 81 -10.58 -1.96 -11.39
CA LEU A 81 -9.28 -1.65 -10.78
C LEU A 81 -8.77 -0.26 -11.17
N LYS A 82 -8.99 0.19 -12.41
CA LYS A 82 -8.68 1.55 -12.84
C LYS A 82 -9.49 2.58 -12.05
N ALA A 83 -10.78 2.32 -11.78
CA ALA A 83 -11.61 3.19 -10.95
C ALA A 83 -11.10 3.27 -9.50
N ILE A 84 -10.69 2.12 -8.91
CA ILE A 84 -10.08 2.08 -7.57
C ILE A 84 -8.78 2.88 -7.53
N LEU A 85 -7.92 2.73 -8.54
CA LEU A 85 -6.67 3.50 -8.60
C LEU A 85 -6.94 5.00 -8.71
N ASN A 86 -7.91 5.41 -9.53
CA ASN A 86 -8.33 6.81 -9.63
C ASN A 86 -8.78 7.38 -8.29
N GLN A 87 -9.59 6.65 -7.53
CA GLN A 87 -10.03 7.05 -6.20
C GLN A 87 -8.85 7.24 -5.23
N ARG A 88 -7.82 6.39 -5.33
CA ARG A 88 -6.64 6.48 -4.45
C ARG A 88 -5.72 7.65 -4.80
N ILE A 89 -5.57 7.96 -6.09
CA ILE A 89 -4.69 9.04 -6.57
C ILE A 89 -5.35 10.41 -6.37
N ASN A 90 -6.65 10.50 -6.58
CA ASN A 90 -7.39 11.75 -6.50
C ASN A 90 -8.64 11.59 -5.63
N PRO A 91 -8.48 11.59 -4.29
CA PRO A 91 -9.63 11.59 -3.41
C PRO A 91 -10.39 12.89 -3.60
N THR A 92 -11.61 12.80 -4.14
CA THR A 92 -12.51 13.95 -4.35
C THR A 92 -12.81 14.61 -3.00
N PRO A 93 -12.59 15.93 -2.82
CA PRO A 93 -13.08 16.64 -1.66
C PRO A 93 -14.61 16.50 -1.58
N ALA A 94 -15.15 16.33 -0.37
CA ALA A 94 -16.58 16.17 -0.17
C ALA A 94 -17.34 17.32 -0.86
N GLY A 95 -18.20 17.00 -1.85
CA GLY A 95 -19.04 17.95 -2.57
C GLY A 95 -18.56 18.37 -3.97
N GLN A 96 -17.51 17.79 -4.50
CA GLN A 96 -17.12 17.98 -5.90
C GLN A 96 -17.15 16.66 -6.66
N ASP A 97 -18.02 16.57 -7.65
CA ASP A 97 -17.99 15.53 -8.68
C ASP A 97 -16.83 15.81 -9.61
N ASN A 98 -15.70 15.18 -9.41
CA ASN A 98 -14.61 15.17 -10.37
C ASN A 98 -14.45 13.78 -10.95
N PRO A 99 -15.17 13.44 -12.02
CA PRO A 99 -14.97 12.18 -12.71
C PRO A 99 -13.63 12.25 -13.43
N LEU A 100 -12.58 11.73 -12.80
CA LEU A 100 -11.35 11.45 -13.53
C LEU A 100 -11.67 10.46 -14.66
N PRO A 101 -11.09 10.66 -15.85
CA PRO A 101 -11.25 9.70 -16.91
C PRO A 101 -10.78 8.34 -16.41
N ILE A 102 -11.72 7.38 -16.37
CA ILE A 102 -11.47 5.99 -15.94
C ILE A 102 -10.55 5.29 -16.95
N ASP A 103 -10.42 5.85 -18.16
CA ASP A 103 -9.68 5.27 -19.28
C ASP A 103 -8.33 5.98 -19.47
N TYR A 104 -7.34 5.53 -18.72
CA TYR A 104 -5.93 5.88 -18.93
C TYR A 104 -5.14 4.63 -19.28
N GLU A 105 -4.13 4.79 -20.12
CA GLU A 105 -3.23 3.70 -20.45
C GLU A 105 -2.26 3.40 -19.30
N VAL A 106 -2.21 2.13 -18.94
CA VAL A 106 -1.25 1.57 -18.00
C VAL A 106 -0.22 0.77 -18.80
N SER A 107 1.04 0.83 -18.42
CA SER A 107 2.11 0.04 -19.03
C SER A 107 1.75 -1.44 -19.12
N ASP A 108 2.26 -2.14 -20.13
CA ASP A 108 2.07 -3.59 -20.29
C ASP A 108 3.17 -4.40 -19.61
N THR A 109 4.21 -3.72 -19.11
CA THR A 109 5.39 -4.37 -18.52
C THR A 109 5.56 -4.00 -17.05
N ILE A 110 6.08 -4.96 -16.29
CA ILE A 110 6.48 -4.77 -14.89
C ILE A 110 8.02 -4.70 -14.87
N PRO A 111 8.62 -3.49 -14.75
CA PRO A 111 10.06 -3.37 -14.60
C PRO A 111 10.48 -3.85 -13.21
N ILE A 112 11.44 -4.75 -13.14
CA ILE A 112 11.99 -5.31 -11.89
C ILE A 112 13.47 -4.96 -11.86
N ASP A 113 13.93 -4.41 -10.74
CA ASP A 113 15.34 -4.20 -10.48
C ASP A 113 15.95 -5.48 -9.89
N PHE A 114 16.84 -6.13 -10.62
CA PHE A 114 17.49 -7.37 -10.20
C PHE A 114 18.82 -7.17 -9.46
N GLU A 115 19.27 -5.90 -9.30
CA GLU A 115 20.58 -5.57 -8.72
C GLU A 115 20.50 -5.17 -7.24
N ILE A 116 19.34 -5.26 -6.62
CA ILE A 116 19.17 -4.90 -5.20
C ILE A 116 19.93 -5.89 -4.33
N THR A 117 20.89 -5.40 -3.54
CA THR A 117 21.64 -6.19 -2.58
C THR A 117 21.20 -5.90 -1.14
N LEU A 118 21.34 -6.88 -0.26
CA LEU A 118 21.03 -6.74 1.16
C LEU A 118 21.81 -5.59 1.82
N ASP A 119 23.09 -5.45 1.45
CA ASP A 119 23.95 -4.38 1.99
C ASP A 119 23.49 -3.00 1.54
N ALA A 120 23.02 -2.85 0.29
CA ALA A 120 22.46 -1.59 -0.21
C ALA A 120 21.18 -1.19 0.53
N ILE A 121 20.38 -2.15 0.98
CA ILE A 121 19.19 -1.90 1.80
C ILE A 121 19.58 -1.56 3.24
N ARG A 122 20.56 -2.26 3.84
CA ARG A 122 21.01 -2.04 5.22
C ARG A 122 21.77 -0.74 5.41
N ASN A 123 22.47 -0.29 4.37
CA ASN A 123 23.16 1.01 4.41
C ASN A 123 22.14 2.13 4.66
N ASN A 124 22.40 2.91 5.72
CA ASN A 124 21.56 4.02 6.18
C ASN A 124 20.14 3.64 6.63
N LEU A 125 19.83 2.35 6.84
CA LEU A 125 18.49 1.89 7.24
C LEU A 125 18.00 2.59 8.52
N GLU A 126 18.90 2.80 9.50
CA GLU A 126 18.57 3.46 10.76
C GLU A 126 18.19 4.94 10.61
N GLU A 127 18.71 5.61 9.59
CA GLU A 127 18.42 7.03 9.31
C GLU A 127 17.27 7.20 8.33
N SER A 128 17.12 6.28 7.38
CA SER A 128 16.14 6.41 6.29
C SER A 128 14.78 5.80 6.65
N SER A 129 14.74 4.74 7.49
CA SER A 129 13.50 4.06 7.83
C SER A 129 12.51 4.95 8.58
N PRO A 130 11.28 5.15 8.04
CA PRO A 130 10.28 5.98 8.70
C PRO A 130 9.86 5.47 10.08
N SER A 131 9.83 4.14 10.30
CA SER A 131 9.44 3.54 11.58
C SER A 131 10.46 3.85 12.69
N LEU A 132 11.76 3.77 12.39
CA LEU A 132 12.82 4.12 13.33
C LEU A 132 12.90 5.63 13.59
N GLN A 133 12.63 6.45 12.57
CA GLN A 133 12.54 7.91 12.77
C GLN A 133 11.42 8.27 13.74
N ILE A 134 10.28 7.59 13.68
CA ILE A 134 9.17 7.77 14.63
C ILE A 134 9.61 7.37 16.04
N SER A 135 10.22 6.20 16.22
CA SER A 135 10.67 5.71 17.53
C SER A 135 11.75 6.63 18.12
N ARG A 136 12.66 7.18 17.30
CA ARG A 136 13.66 8.16 17.71
C ARG A 136 13.00 9.46 18.17
N LYS A 137 11.98 9.94 17.44
CA LYS A 137 11.24 11.14 17.85
C LYS A 137 10.46 10.93 19.15
N ASN A 138 9.90 9.76 19.40
CA ASN A 138 9.26 9.42 20.67
C ASN A 138 10.27 9.45 21.84
N LEU A 139 11.50 8.98 21.62
CA LEU A 139 12.56 9.07 22.61
C LEU A 139 12.97 10.53 22.89
N GLU A 140 13.07 11.38 21.85
CA GLU A 140 13.32 12.82 21.99
C GLU A 140 12.19 13.51 22.78
N ILE A 141 10.93 13.19 22.48
CA ILE A 141 9.74 13.70 23.19
C ILE A 141 9.81 13.32 24.68
N ALA A 142 10.13 12.06 25.00
CA ALA A 142 10.29 11.63 26.39
C ALA A 142 11.39 12.42 27.12
N GLY A 143 12.50 12.73 26.40
CA GLY A 143 13.58 13.58 26.93
C GLY A 143 13.14 15.03 27.18
N LEU A 144 12.32 15.59 26.30
CA LEU A 144 11.71 16.92 26.47
C LEU A 144 10.72 16.95 27.63
N SER A 145 9.89 15.91 27.76
CA SER A 145 8.95 15.77 28.87
C SER A 145 9.66 15.69 30.24
N LEU A 146 10.83 15.02 30.30
CA LEU A 146 11.64 15.08 31.51
C LEU A 146 12.11 16.50 31.83
N LYS A 147 12.52 17.28 30.82
CA LYS A 147 12.91 18.70 31.03
C LYS A 147 11.74 19.54 31.51
N GLU A 148 10.56 19.32 30.95
CA GLU A 148 9.32 19.99 31.36
C GLU A 148 9.01 19.71 32.83
N VAL A 149 8.96 18.43 33.25
CA VAL A 149 8.71 18.05 34.64
C VAL A 149 9.79 18.58 35.59
N LYS A 150 11.05 18.64 35.15
CA LYS A 150 12.12 19.29 35.93
C LYS A 150 11.91 20.80 36.10
N ALA A 151 11.30 21.46 35.12
CA ALA A 151 10.99 22.89 35.18
C ALA A 151 9.96 23.21 36.28
N ASP A 152 9.11 22.28 36.69
CA ASP A 152 8.17 22.44 37.82
C ASP A 152 8.85 22.65 39.19
N GLN A 153 10.18 22.47 39.24
CA GLN A 153 10.97 22.83 40.45
C GLN A 153 11.29 24.32 40.55
N TYR A 154 11.15 25.06 39.45
CA TYR A 154 11.44 26.50 39.39
C TYR A 154 10.21 27.35 39.67
N PRO A 155 10.39 28.62 40.08
CA PRO A 155 9.30 29.56 40.24
C PRO A 155 8.54 29.79 38.92
N VAL A 156 7.23 29.79 38.98
CA VAL A 156 6.36 30.20 37.87
C VAL A 156 6.04 31.67 38.02
N VAL A 157 6.51 32.51 37.08
CA VAL A 157 6.22 33.95 37.04
C VAL A 157 5.13 34.17 35.96
N GLN A 158 4.04 34.82 36.37
CA GLN A 158 2.96 35.17 35.48
C GLN A 158 2.73 36.67 35.46
N PHE A 159 2.50 37.21 34.28
CA PHE A 159 2.00 38.58 34.08
C PHE A 159 0.53 38.48 33.68
N ASN A 160 -0.34 39.10 34.46
CA ASN A 160 -1.77 39.17 34.20
C ASN A 160 -2.11 40.62 33.86
N SER A 161 -2.85 40.81 32.78
CA SER A 161 -3.45 42.11 32.46
C SER A 161 -4.87 41.93 32.00
N ALA A 162 -5.75 42.82 32.46
CA ALA A 162 -7.14 42.79 32.08
C ALA A 162 -7.66 44.23 31.93
N TYR A 163 -8.41 44.47 30.90
CA TYR A 163 -9.24 45.64 30.74
C TYR A 163 -10.68 45.28 31.06
N ASN A 164 -11.24 45.89 32.12
CA ASN A 164 -12.59 45.63 32.53
C ASN A 164 -13.46 46.85 32.14
N PHE A 165 -14.56 46.55 31.49
CA PHE A 165 -15.61 47.50 31.18
C PHE A 165 -16.93 46.98 31.76
N SER A 166 -17.57 47.78 32.60
CA SER A 166 -18.86 47.45 33.18
C SER A 166 -19.80 48.62 32.97
N LEU A 167 -20.96 48.36 32.38
CA LEU A 167 -22.03 49.30 32.25
C LEU A 167 -23.26 48.72 32.99
N THR A 168 -23.66 49.42 34.07
CA THR A 168 -24.88 49.08 34.83
C THR A 168 -25.94 50.12 34.54
N ASN A 169 -27.08 49.69 34.03
CA ASN A 169 -28.25 50.54 33.82
C ASN A 169 -29.37 50.05 34.74
N ASN A 170 -29.83 50.94 35.65
CA ASN A 170 -30.86 50.64 36.58
C ASN A 170 -32.14 51.41 36.17
N ASP A 171 -33.24 50.69 35.98
CA ASP A 171 -34.55 51.30 35.59
C ASP A 171 -35.21 52.06 36.71
N VAL A 172 -34.84 51.77 37.96
CA VAL A 172 -35.45 52.44 39.16
C VAL A 172 -34.32 52.80 40.13
N ALA A 173 -34.33 54.08 40.57
CA ALA A 173 -33.44 54.53 41.61
C ALA A 173 -34.00 54.13 42.99
N LEU A 174 -33.42 53.08 43.59
CA LEU A 174 -33.78 52.63 44.95
C LEU A 174 -33.19 53.54 46.04
N ASN A 175 -32.23 54.37 45.70
CA ASN A 175 -31.55 55.31 46.58
C ASN A 175 -31.18 56.58 45.77
N PRO A 176 -31.49 57.78 46.23
CA PRO A 176 -31.21 59.06 45.52
C PRO A 176 -29.72 59.32 45.30
N PHE A 177 -28.81 58.56 45.95
CA PHE A 177 -27.35 58.66 45.77
C PHE A 177 -26.80 57.63 44.81
N LEU A 178 -27.58 56.69 44.25
CA LEU A 178 -27.15 55.74 43.29
C LEU A 178 -27.46 56.23 41.86
N PRO A 179 -26.40 56.32 40.97
CA PRO A 179 -26.66 56.73 39.59
C PRO A 179 -27.46 55.67 38.85
N LEU A 180 -28.43 56.11 38.03
CA LEU A 180 -29.23 55.23 37.16
C LEU A 180 -28.33 54.50 36.13
N ILE A 181 -27.33 55.16 35.66
CA ILE A 181 -26.33 54.60 34.76
C ILE A 181 -24.96 54.69 35.44
N ASN A 182 -24.32 53.57 35.66
CA ASN A 182 -22.97 53.50 36.17
C ASN A 182 -22.08 52.83 35.13
N GLN A 183 -21.10 53.58 34.65
CA GLN A 183 -20.07 53.09 33.73
C GLN A 183 -18.75 53.05 34.46
N ASN A 184 -18.17 51.89 34.54
CA ASN A 184 -16.84 51.70 35.12
C ASN A 184 -15.93 51.07 34.07
N SER A 185 -14.75 51.67 33.86
CA SER A 185 -13.73 51.14 32.99
C SER A 185 -12.39 51.20 33.72
N GLY A 186 -11.64 50.13 33.64
CA GLY A 186 -10.34 50.06 34.32
C GLY A 186 -9.38 49.08 33.67
N PHE A 187 -8.13 49.42 33.69
CA PHE A 187 -7.04 48.53 33.24
C PHE A 187 -6.33 48.03 34.50
N ASN A 188 -6.27 46.71 34.66
CA ASN A 188 -5.58 46.05 35.75
C ASN A 188 -4.36 45.29 35.21
N TYR A 189 -3.27 45.39 35.89
CA TYR A 189 -2.06 44.63 35.60
C TYR A 189 -1.40 44.15 36.89
N GLY A 190 -0.77 42.99 36.83
CA GLY A 190 -0.10 42.45 38.00
C GLY A 190 0.91 41.36 37.61
N PHE A 191 1.94 41.22 38.42
CA PHE A 191 2.89 40.12 38.37
C PHE A 191 2.65 39.20 39.57
N SER A 192 2.63 37.90 39.34
CA SER A 192 2.60 36.90 40.40
C SER A 192 3.77 35.91 40.20
N ALA A 193 4.42 35.54 41.29
CA ALA A 193 5.43 34.51 41.33
C ALA A 193 5.04 33.44 42.34
N ALA A 194 4.86 32.20 41.85
CA ALA A 194 4.55 31.05 42.71
C ALA A 194 5.73 30.08 42.76
N ILE A 195 6.18 29.77 43.98
CA ILE A 195 7.28 28.85 44.23
C ILE A 195 6.73 27.65 45.00
N PRO A 196 6.85 26.43 44.50
CA PRO A 196 6.43 25.23 45.22
C PRO A 196 7.45 24.88 46.31
N ILE A 197 7.16 25.22 47.59
CA ILE A 197 8.05 24.97 48.70
C ILE A 197 7.90 23.56 49.25
N LEU A 198 6.66 23.07 49.37
CA LEU A 198 6.33 21.76 49.91
C LEU A 198 5.21 21.09 49.09
N ASN A 199 5.55 20.04 48.34
CA ASN A 199 4.62 19.28 47.51
C ASN A 199 4.64 17.78 47.79
N TYR A 200 4.99 17.37 49.02
CA TYR A 200 5.08 15.95 49.43
C TYR A 200 5.95 15.08 48.50
N ARG A 201 7.03 15.64 47.92
CA ARG A 201 7.91 15.02 46.96
C ARG A 201 7.21 14.60 45.64
N ASN A 202 6.06 15.21 45.33
CA ASN A 202 5.32 14.89 44.11
C ASN A 202 6.16 15.14 42.85
N THR A 203 6.80 16.30 42.73
CA THR A 203 7.69 16.62 41.61
C THR A 203 8.84 15.62 41.48
N HIS A 204 9.44 15.18 42.59
CA HIS A 204 10.47 14.13 42.55
C HIS A 204 9.96 12.79 41.99
N ARG A 205 8.73 12.40 42.37
CA ARG A 205 8.10 11.17 41.82
C ARG A 205 7.83 11.31 40.32
N LEU A 206 7.33 12.47 39.87
CA LEU A 206 7.10 12.75 38.45
C LEU A 206 8.40 12.74 37.64
N ILE A 207 9.47 13.32 38.17
CA ILE A 207 10.79 13.24 37.55
C ILE A 207 11.25 11.79 37.42
N LYS A 208 11.12 10.99 38.48
CA LYS A 208 11.49 9.58 38.46
C LYS A 208 10.64 8.79 37.42
N GLN A 209 9.35 9.08 37.34
CA GLN A 209 8.46 8.50 36.33
C GLN A 209 8.89 8.88 34.92
N ALA A 210 9.25 10.14 34.67
CA ALA A 210 9.74 10.60 33.37
C ALA A 210 11.07 9.94 32.97
N GLU A 211 12.01 9.75 33.95
CA GLU A 211 13.24 9.00 33.74
C GLU A 211 12.98 7.54 33.35
N LEU A 212 12.06 6.87 34.04
CA LEU A 212 11.65 5.50 33.70
C LEU A 212 11.00 5.44 32.32
N ASN A 213 10.22 6.46 31.94
CA ASN A 213 9.62 6.55 30.60
C ASN A 213 10.70 6.67 29.50
N ILE A 214 11.79 7.43 29.74
CA ILE A 214 12.92 7.45 28.79
C ILE A 214 13.54 6.06 28.65
N GLY A 215 13.75 5.35 29.77
CA GLY A 215 14.22 3.96 29.72
C GLY A 215 13.30 3.03 28.93
N TYR A 216 12.00 3.17 29.14
CA TYR A 216 10.99 2.42 28.39
C TYR A 216 11.01 2.72 26.89
N GLN A 217 11.05 4.02 26.49
CA GLN A 217 11.15 4.42 25.09
C GLN A 217 12.44 3.93 24.41
N ASN A 218 13.54 3.85 25.17
CA ASN A 218 14.80 3.30 24.66
C ASN A 218 14.68 1.79 24.38
N ILE A 219 14.01 1.04 25.26
CA ILE A 219 13.73 -0.38 25.03
C ILE A 219 12.85 -0.56 23.79
N LEU A 220 11.80 0.28 23.62
CA LEU A 220 10.95 0.23 22.45
C LEU A 220 11.72 0.54 21.15
N TYR A 221 12.61 1.53 21.18
CA TYR A 221 13.49 1.85 20.03
C TYR A 221 14.36 0.65 19.64
N ASN A 222 15.02 0.02 20.61
CA ASN A 222 15.88 -1.14 20.36
C ASN A 222 15.06 -2.36 19.87
N SER A 223 13.86 -2.54 20.40
CA SER A 223 12.93 -3.60 19.95
C SER A 223 12.50 -3.37 18.50
N GLU A 224 12.10 -2.12 18.13
CA GLU A 224 11.73 -1.78 16.76
C GLU A 224 12.92 -1.92 15.79
N ARG A 225 14.13 -1.53 16.22
CA ARG A 225 15.36 -1.71 15.45
C ARG A 225 15.61 -3.19 15.13
N SER A 226 15.45 -4.06 16.12
CA SER A 226 15.60 -5.51 15.96
C SER A 226 14.52 -6.09 15.03
N ALA A 227 13.27 -5.68 15.24
CA ALA A 227 12.14 -6.10 14.41
C ALA A 227 12.28 -5.62 12.95
N LEU A 228 12.77 -4.40 12.73
CA LEU A 228 13.02 -3.88 11.38
C LEU A 228 14.13 -4.67 10.67
N ASN A 229 15.23 -4.99 11.36
CA ASN A 229 16.29 -5.81 10.79
C ASN A 229 15.78 -7.19 10.37
N LEU A 230 14.94 -7.82 11.21
CA LEU A 230 14.30 -9.10 10.87
C LEU A 230 13.39 -8.96 9.64
N ARG A 231 12.54 -7.90 9.60
CA ARG A 231 11.65 -7.64 8.46
C ARG A 231 12.45 -7.44 7.16
N VAL A 232 13.56 -6.71 7.20
CA VAL A 232 14.43 -6.50 6.03
C VAL A 232 15.05 -7.80 5.54
N VAL A 233 15.57 -8.64 6.45
CA VAL A 233 16.14 -9.94 6.07
C VAL A 233 15.07 -10.84 5.44
N ASN A 234 13.88 -10.92 6.05
CA ASN A 234 12.79 -11.74 5.51
C ASN A 234 12.29 -11.20 4.16
N ALA A 235 12.16 -9.89 4.01
CA ALA A 235 11.76 -9.27 2.75
C ALA A 235 12.80 -9.52 1.66
N TYR A 236 14.10 -9.47 2.00
CA TYR A 236 15.18 -9.77 1.06
C TYR A 236 15.18 -11.25 0.63
N ASN A 237 15.01 -12.17 1.58
CA ASN A 237 14.89 -13.59 1.25
C ASN A 237 13.67 -13.87 0.36
N THR A 238 12.55 -13.17 0.61
CA THR A 238 11.37 -13.25 -0.26
C THR A 238 11.65 -12.70 -1.65
N TYR A 239 12.36 -11.58 -1.75
CA TYR A 239 12.74 -10.98 -3.03
C TYR A 239 13.64 -11.92 -3.85
N GLU A 240 14.68 -12.52 -3.26
CA GLU A 240 15.54 -13.49 -3.93
C GLU A 240 14.74 -14.73 -4.38
N LEU A 241 13.86 -15.26 -3.52
CA LEU A 241 12.98 -16.37 -3.89
C LEU A 241 12.09 -16.03 -5.10
N GLN A 242 11.48 -14.83 -5.12
CA GLN A 242 10.62 -14.44 -6.23
C GLN A 242 11.40 -14.19 -7.53
N LYS A 243 12.64 -13.72 -7.43
CA LYS A 243 13.55 -13.56 -8.56
C LYS A 243 13.91 -14.89 -9.19
N GLU A 244 14.27 -15.89 -8.37
CA GLU A 244 14.55 -17.25 -8.86
C GLU A 244 13.30 -17.93 -9.43
N ALA A 245 12.15 -17.77 -8.76
CA ALA A 245 10.89 -18.30 -9.25
C ALA A 245 10.51 -17.68 -10.61
N LEU A 246 10.72 -16.38 -10.79
CA LEU A 246 10.47 -15.71 -12.06
C LEU A 246 11.33 -16.28 -13.18
N ALA A 247 12.63 -16.45 -12.95
CA ALA A 247 13.54 -17.04 -13.95
C ALA A 247 13.12 -18.47 -14.35
N LEU A 248 12.64 -19.26 -13.38
CA LEU A 248 12.11 -20.60 -13.63
C LEU A 248 10.83 -20.55 -14.49
N GLU A 249 9.88 -19.66 -14.16
CA GLU A 249 8.62 -19.58 -14.91
C GLU A 249 8.81 -18.96 -16.30
N GLU A 250 9.83 -18.12 -16.51
CA GLU A 250 10.22 -17.65 -17.85
C GLU A 250 10.77 -18.79 -18.72
N SER A 251 11.44 -19.77 -18.14
CA SER A 251 11.83 -20.99 -18.85
C SER A 251 10.61 -21.90 -19.10
N ASN A 252 9.75 -22.09 -18.10
CA ASN A 252 8.59 -22.98 -18.18
C ASN A 252 7.60 -22.54 -19.26
N ILE A 253 7.35 -21.24 -19.43
CA ILE A 253 6.41 -20.76 -20.46
C ILE A 253 6.92 -21.09 -21.88
N LEU A 254 8.22 -21.07 -22.12
CA LEU A 254 8.78 -21.44 -23.41
C LEU A 254 8.53 -22.90 -23.72
N LEU A 255 8.76 -23.79 -22.73
CA LEU A 255 8.50 -25.22 -22.87
C LEU A 255 7.00 -25.51 -23.07
N ALA A 256 6.13 -24.82 -22.34
CA ALA A 256 4.68 -24.98 -22.50
C ALA A 256 4.18 -24.54 -23.88
N LYS A 257 4.70 -23.40 -24.40
CA LYS A 257 4.39 -22.94 -25.77
C LYS A 257 4.85 -23.94 -26.84
N GLU A 258 6.05 -24.44 -26.71
CA GLU A 258 6.59 -25.44 -27.63
C GLU A 258 5.75 -26.72 -27.59
N ASN A 259 5.38 -27.20 -26.38
CA ASN A 259 4.54 -28.39 -26.21
C ASN A 259 3.17 -28.22 -26.91
N VAL A 260 2.48 -27.08 -26.72
CA VAL A 260 1.20 -26.83 -27.41
C VAL A 260 1.39 -26.80 -28.92
N THR A 261 2.45 -26.16 -29.41
CA THR A 261 2.75 -26.07 -30.85
C THR A 261 2.94 -27.45 -31.46
N ILE A 262 3.77 -28.30 -30.85
CA ILE A 262 4.02 -29.67 -31.31
C ILE A 262 2.73 -30.50 -31.23
N THR A 263 1.99 -30.40 -30.12
CA THR A 263 0.77 -31.17 -29.91
C THR A 263 -0.33 -30.75 -30.88
N LEU A 264 -0.43 -29.47 -31.24
CA LEU A 264 -1.39 -28.98 -32.24
C LEU A 264 -1.06 -29.53 -33.64
N GLU A 265 0.22 -29.54 -34.04
CA GLU A 265 0.63 -30.10 -35.33
C GLU A 265 0.45 -31.62 -35.37
N THR A 266 0.76 -32.36 -34.31
CA THR A 266 0.53 -33.81 -34.24
C THR A 266 -0.95 -34.15 -34.19
N TYR A 267 -1.81 -33.32 -33.58
CA TYR A 267 -3.24 -33.42 -33.65
C TYR A 267 -3.77 -33.22 -35.07
N ARG A 268 -3.23 -32.23 -35.80
CA ARG A 268 -3.52 -31.97 -37.21
C ARG A 268 -3.22 -33.18 -38.08
N LEU A 269 -2.11 -33.88 -37.82
CA LEU A 269 -1.69 -35.08 -38.54
C LEU A 269 -2.42 -36.35 -38.09
N GLY A 270 -3.27 -36.28 -37.05
CA GLY A 270 -4.01 -37.41 -36.53
C GLY A 270 -3.23 -38.35 -35.60
N SER A 271 -2.01 -37.95 -35.20
CA SER A 271 -1.14 -38.75 -34.33
C SER A 271 -1.37 -38.52 -32.84
N THR A 272 -2.13 -37.48 -32.49
CA THR A 272 -2.43 -37.10 -31.09
C THR A 272 -3.94 -36.99 -30.91
N THR A 273 -4.42 -37.27 -29.69
CA THR A 273 -5.84 -37.21 -29.36
C THR A 273 -6.29 -35.79 -28.99
N PHE A 274 -7.60 -35.52 -29.13
CA PHE A 274 -8.23 -34.28 -28.68
C PHE A 274 -7.97 -33.97 -27.18
N ILE A 275 -7.97 -35.03 -26.34
CA ILE A 275 -7.73 -34.88 -24.89
C ILE A 275 -6.32 -34.44 -24.63
N GLN A 276 -5.31 -35.03 -25.31
CA GLN A 276 -3.88 -34.63 -25.15
C GLN A 276 -3.65 -33.18 -25.58
N LEU A 277 -4.29 -32.69 -26.63
CA LEU A 277 -4.21 -31.30 -27.04
C LEU A 277 -4.80 -30.37 -25.98
N ARG A 278 -5.98 -30.70 -25.43
CA ARG A 278 -6.59 -29.91 -24.32
C ARG A 278 -5.72 -29.88 -23.07
N GLU A 279 -5.05 -30.98 -22.75
CA GLU A 279 -4.12 -31.04 -21.61
C GLU A 279 -2.89 -30.16 -21.82
N ALA A 280 -2.32 -30.13 -23.03
CA ALA A 280 -1.23 -29.24 -23.38
C ALA A 280 -1.65 -27.76 -23.32
N GLU A 281 -2.84 -27.43 -23.86
CA GLU A 281 -3.42 -26.07 -23.77
C GLU A 281 -3.66 -25.65 -22.32
N LYS A 282 -4.19 -26.53 -21.46
CA LYS A 282 -4.36 -26.26 -20.03
C LYS A 282 -3.03 -26.04 -19.32
N SER A 283 -2.02 -26.84 -19.64
CA SER A 283 -0.66 -26.66 -19.12
C SER A 283 -0.06 -25.30 -19.50
N LEU A 284 -0.33 -24.82 -20.72
CA LEU A 284 0.07 -23.48 -21.18
C LEU A 284 -0.66 -22.37 -20.40
N GLU A 285 -1.98 -22.50 -20.20
CA GLU A 285 -2.78 -21.58 -19.40
C GLU A 285 -2.20 -21.46 -17.98
N ASP A 286 -1.98 -22.59 -17.31
CA ASP A 286 -1.40 -22.65 -15.98
C ASP A 286 0.03 -22.06 -15.93
N ALA A 287 0.83 -22.21 -16.99
CA ALA A 287 2.16 -21.62 -17.10
C ALA A 287 2.10 -20.08 -17.25
N TYR A 288 1.12 -19.55 -18.00
CA TYR A 288 0.87 -18.10 -18.05
C TYR A 288 0.49 -17.55 -16.70
N ASP A 289 -0.42 -18.20 -15.99
CA ASP A 289 -0.87 -17.78 -14.67
C ASP A 289 0.31 -17.70 -13.67
N ARG A 290 1.16 -18.73 -13.67
CA ARG A 290 2.36 -18.76 -12.81
C ARG A 290 3.36 -17.67 -13.19
N LEU A 291 3.66 -17.47 -14.47
CA LEU A 291 4.60 -16.46 -14.95
C LEU A 291 4.12 -15.03 -14.59
N ILE A 292 2.85 -14.74 -14.85
CA ILE A 292 2.24 -13.44 -14.54
C ILE A 292 2.23 -13.18 -13.04
N ALA A 293 1.91 -14.23 -12.25
CA ALA A 293 1.98 -14.15 -10.79
C ALA A 293 3.41 -13.93 -10.29
N ALA A 294 4.40 -14.64 -10.84
CA ALA A 294 5.81 -14.51 -10.45
C ALA A 294 6.34 -13.08 -10.73
N ARG A 295 6.04 -12.51 -11.89
CA ARG A 295 6.39 -11.12 -12.22
C ARG A 295 5.81 -10.11 -11.24
N TYR A 296 4.53 -10.25 -10.94
CA TYR A 296 3.86 -9.39 -9.96
C TYR A 296 4.46 -9.55 -8.56
N ASN A 297 4.65 -10.78 -8.10
CA ASN A 297 5.20 -11.08 -6.77
C ASN A 297 6.63 -10.56 -6.61
N ALA A 298 7.47 -10.67 -7.64
CA ALA A 298 8.82 -10.10 -7.64
C ALA A 298 8.78 -8.57 -7.47
N LYS A 299 7.86 -7.89 -8.16
CA LYS A 299 7.67 -6.43 -8.01
C LYS A 299 7.15 -6.02 -6.65
N VAL A 300 6.24 -6.78 -6.08
CA VAL A 300 5.72 -6.55 -4.71
C VAL A 300 6.86 -6.71 -3.69
N ALA A 301 7.70 -7.73 -3.83
CA ALA A 301 8.85 -7.95 -2.95
C ALA A 301 9.89 -6.82 -3.07
N GLU A 302 10.20 -6.34 -4.28
CA GLU A 302 11.03 -5.16 -4.53
C GLU A 302 10.45 -3.91 -3.87
N THR A 303 9.15 -3.65 -4.08
CA THR A 303 8.45 -2.49 -3.50
C THR A 303 8.48 -2.52 -1.97
N GLU A 304 8.34 -3.69 -1.37
CA GLU A 304 8.41 -3.87 0.08
C GLU A 304 9.80 -3.55 0.64
N LEU A 305 10.88 -3.97 -0.03
CA LEU A 305 12.25 -3.61 0.34
C LEU A 305 12.47 -2.09 0.30
N LEU A 306 12.01 -1.44 -0.77
CA LEU A 306 12.11 0.02 -0.91
C LEU A 306 11.26 0.74 0.13
N ARG A 307 10.08 0.20 0.48
CA ARG A 307 9.21 0.72 1.54
C ARG A 307 9.90 0.66 2.91
N LEU A 308 10.49 -0.47 3.28
CA LEU A 308 11.20 -0.66 4.55
C LEU A 308 12.39 0.28 4.69
N LYS A 309 13.13 0.49 3.59
CA LYS A 309 14.24 1.45 3.51
C LYS A 309 13.75 2.90 3.56
N GLY A 310 12.49 3.18 3.23
CA GLY A 310 11.97 4.54 3.04
C GLY A 310 12.38 5.18 1.70
N GLY A 311 12.83 4.38 0.74
CA GLY A 311 13.32 4.83 -0.57
C GLY A 311 12.23 5.14 -1.61
N LEU A 312 10.96 5.00 -1.27
CA LEU A 312 9.83 5.33 -2.16
C LEU A 312 9.56 6.85 -2.25
N VAL A 313 10.15 7.63 -1.35
CA VAL A 313 10.03 9.10 -1.31
C VAL A 313 11.44 9.67 -1.31
N LYS A 314 11.75 10.48 -2.32
CA LYS A 314 13.01 11.25 -2.40
C LYS A 314 12.93 12.52 -1.57
#